data_f74848403b77990923bc612178b98dbc
#
_entry.id   f74848403b77990923bc612178b98dbc
#
_cell.length_a   1.000
_cell.length_b   1.000
_cell.length_c   1.000
_cell.angle_alpha   90.00
_cell.angle_beta   90.00
_cell.angle_gamma   90.00
#
_symmetry.space_group_name_H-M   'P 1'
#
loop_
_entity.id
_entity.type
_entity.pdbx_description
1 polymer ?
#
loop_
_entity_poly.entity_id
_entity_poly.type
_entity_poly.pdbx_seq_one_letter_code
_entity_poly.pdbx_strand_id
1 'polypeptide(L)'
;MRRTDLLSSAGSQAATNEAGNKVVTVDRRTHVTWQDVTPEGYFNRVRTLDLDSGAWSEICTLGSAYDDHARAVMVADGDGFLHAILSGHNTPCTYRRSLRANDAAGWTDPVPVADGTYPYLVCGPGGDLFLTLRNAERWNGVELLTKPHDGPWRHVGKVIERLADYPGYAAFHCGFCFGADRVLHLVSDFYEGFGVWEERGVHQAVAYLQSPDGGRTWRTFRGEPAATPARPCAMDVICQSTGLRHEPMPPPVLAAQGNIALDSAGVPHVLYLYHLNRAGELILASPDESGIWRQRSIDASLRSAYPKHRAMFCRGTFTVDADGVFRALVTLVPAGHSGWDGHLPTRPGLRGIAGGRVPAADPEADNPVMWLISRDRGATFTVREAFPAAAEARSPKYELPVSGVPWPGGRGILYFDRTSRPVPGTREDPGFQNRVYFCRETAW
;
A
#
# COMPACT_ATOMS: atom_id res chain seq x y z
N MET A 1 3.61 25.04 12.58
CA MET A 1 2.35 24.61 13.25
C MET A 1 1.67 23.61 12.32
N ARG A 2 1.45 22.36 12.75
CA ARG A 2 0.77 21.37 11.92
C ARG A 2 -0.70 21.72 11.80
N ARG A 3 -1.24 21.64 10.59
CA ARG A 3 -2.65 21.89 10.32
C ARG A 3 -3.28 20.62 9.76
N THR A 4 -4.37 20.19 10.35
CA THR A 4 -5.17 19.06 9.89
C THR A 4 -6.47 19.56 9.27
N ASP A 5 -6.69 19.20 8.02
CA ASP A 5 -7.87 19.56 7.24
C ASP A 5 -8.79 18.34 7.10
N LEU A 6 -10.08 18.52 7.38
CA LEU A 6 -11.10 17.51 7.08
C LEU A 6 -11.40 17.54 5.58
N LEU A 7 -11.20 16.41 4.90
CA LEU A 7 -11.48 16.26 3.47
C LEU A 7 -12.88 15.72 3.20
N SER A 8 -13.31 14.75 4.00
CA SER A 8 -14.63 14.11 3.88
C SER A 8 -15.11 13.57 5.22
N SER A 9 -16.41 13.58 5.42
CA SER A 9 -17.09 12.88 6.52
C SER A 9 -17.79 11.59 6.06
N ALA A 10 -17.59 11.21 4.82
CA ALA A 10 -18.20 10.04 4.17
C ALA A 10 -17.18 8.96 3.77
N GLY A 11 -15.95 9.02 4.28
CA GLY A 11 -14.91 8.03 3.96
C GLY A 11 -15.37 6.61 4.25
N SER A 12 -15.09 5.67 3.33
CA SER A 12 -15.41 4.26 3.53
C SER A 12 -14.60 3.65 4.69
N GLN A 13 -14.95 2.44 5.10
CA GLN A 13 -14.20 1.69 6.13
C GLN A 13 -12.74 1.42 5.75
N ALA A 14 -12.37 1.64 4.50
CA ALA A 14 -11.03 1.47 3.97
C ALA A 14 -10.57 2.67 3.14
N ALA A 15 -11.07 3.87 3.44
CA ALA A 15 -10.98 5.08 2.64
C ALA A 15 -9.59 5.37 2.03
N THR A 16 -8.53 5.20 2.80
CA THR A 16 -7.15 5.44 2.35
C THR A 16 -6.32 4.17 2.22
N ASN A 17 -6.94 3.00 2.42
CA ASN A 17 -6.23 1.73 2.45
C ASN A 17 -5.88 1.28 1.03
N GLU A 18 -4.61 1.20 0.69
CA GLU A 18 -4.02 0.56 -0.51
C GLU A 18 -2.50 0.56 -0.37
N ALA A 19 -1.79 -0.30 -1.11
CA ALA A 19 -0.33 -0.26 -1.17
C ALA A 19 0.16 0.87 -2.09
N GLY A 20 -0.52 1.09 -3.21
CA GLY A 20 -0.18 2.13 -4.17
C GLY A 20 -0.39 3.56 -3.65
N ASN A 21 0.18 4.50 -4.37
CA ASN A 21 0.23 5.91 -3.99
C ASN A 21 -1.16 6.59 -4.04
N LYS A 22 -1.41 7.47 -3.09
CA LYS A 22 -2.65 8.25 -2.98
C LYS A 22 -2.42 9.75 -2.78
N VAL A 23 -1.19 10.15 -2.62
CA VAL A 23 -0.76 11.53 -2.43
C VAL A 23 0.28 11.85 -3.49
N VAL A 24 0.02 12.83 -4.32
CA VAL A 24 0.89 13.22 -5.44
C VAL A 24 1.05 14.72 -5.46
N THR A 25 2.29 15.19 -5.45
CA THR A 25 2.60 16.63 -5.56
C THR A 25 3.24 16.91 -6.90
N VAL A 26 2.67 17.85 -7.62
CA VAL A 26 3.24 18.42 -8.85
C VAL A 26 3.41 19.92 -8.61
N ASP A 27 4.63 20.42 -8.72
CA ASP A 27 4.99 21.81 -8.43
C ASP A 27 4.45 22.28 -7.06
N ARG A 28 3.47 23.19 -7.11
CA ARG A 28 2.87 23.81 -5.93
C ARG A 28 1.48 23.26 -5.60
N ARG A 29 1.12 22.08 -6.08
CA ARG A 29 -0.18 21.45 -5.83
C ARG A 29 -0.03 20.02 -5.37
N THR A 30 -0.71 19.68 -4.28
CA THR A 30 -0.80 18.32 -3.78
C THR A 30 -2.20 17.75 -4.05
N HIS A 31 -2.25 16.66 -4.78
CA HIS A 31 -3.47 15.94 -5.12
C HIS A 31 -3.60 14.73 -4.21
N VAL A 32 -4.77 14.52 -3.63
CA VAL A 32 -5.04 13.39 -2.74
C VAL A 32 -6.29 12.65 -3.20
N THR A 33 -6.23 11.31 -3.15
CA THR A 33 -7.39 10.46 -3.50
C THR A 33 -7.78 9.57 -2.33
N TRP A 34 -9.08 9.38 -2.15
CA TRP A 34 -9.66 8.50 -1.14
C TRP A 34 -10.96 7.89 -1.65
N GLN A 35 -11.57 7.02 -0.87
CA GLN A 35 -12.86 6.44 -1.17
C GLN A 35 -13.92 6.90 -0.15
N ASP A 36 -15.04 7.41 -0.65
CA ASP A 36 -16.25 7.68 0.11
C ASP A 36 -17.26 6.54 -0.03
N VAL A 37 -18.16 6.44 0.95
CA VAL A 37 -19.37 5.62 0.89
C VAL A 37 -20.59 6.46 1.24
N THR A 38 -21.60 6.39 0.38
CA THR A 38 -22.87 7.08 0.53
C THR A 38 -24.02 6.08 0.33
N PRO A 39 -25.29 6.46 0.57
CA PRO A 39 -26.42 5.58 0.25
C PRO A 39 -26.46 5.15 -1.23
N GLU A 40 -25.88 5.94 -2.14
CA GLU A 40 -25.81 5.65 -3.59
C GLU A 40 -24.67 4.68 -3.93
N GLY A 41 -23.75 4.38 -2.99
CA GLY A 41 -22.64 3.44 -3.18
C GLY A 41 -21.28 4.01 -2.81
N TYR A 42 -20.25 3.36 -3.34
CA TYR A 42 -18.85 3.74 -3.13
C TYR A 42 -18.35 4.62 -4.28
N PHE A 43 -17.54 5.64 -3.93
CA PHE A 43 -16.99 6.58 -4.90
C PHE A 43 -15.53 6.89 -4.59
N ASN A 44 -14.68 6.81 -5.61
CA ASN A 44 -13.33 7.33 -5.54
C ASN A 44 -13.34 8.85 -5.75
N ARG A 45 -12.74 9.57 -4.84
CA ARG A 45 -12.68 11.05 -4.80
C ARG A 45 -11.25 11.52 -4.96
N VAL A 46 -11.11 12.74 -5.45
CA VAL A 46 -9.84 13.46 -5.49
C VAL A 46 -10.05 14.93 -5.14
N ARG A 47 -9.05 15.51 -4.53
CA ARG A 47 -9.03 16.94 -4.17
C ARG A 47 -7.61 17.47 -4.26
N THR A 48 -7.48 18.75 -4.60
CA THR A 48 -6.19 19.42 -4.75
C THR A 48 -6.01 20.47 -3.67
N LEU A 49 -4.86 20.43 -3.01
CA LEU A 49 -4.37 21.47 -2.13
C LEU A 49 -3.40 22.37 -2.92
N ASP A 50 -3.72 23.64 -3.03
CA ASP A 50 -2.79 24.64 -3.49
C ASP A 50 -1.85 25.03 -2.34
N LEU A 51 -0.55 24.83 -2.51
CA LEU A 51 0.43 25.01 -1.45
C LEU A 51 0.78 26.49 -1.20
N ASP A 52 0.48 27.38 -2.13
CA ASP A 52 0.75 28.82 -1.98
C ASP A 52 -0.37 29.50 -1.20
N SER A 53 -1.62 29.27 -1.59
CA SER A 53 -2.78 29.83 -0.90
C SER A 53 -3.21 29.02 0.32
N GLY A 54 -2.84 27.73 0.35
CA GLY A 54 -3.33 26.79 1.35
C GLY A 54 -4.81 26.43 1.19
N ALA A 55 -5.40 26.73 0.03
CA ALA A 55 -6.80 26.43 -0.26
C ALA A 55 -6.96 25.04 -0.86
N TRP A 56 -8.07 24.38 -0.54
CA TRP A 56 -8.51 23.15 -1.19
C TRP A 56 -9.47 23.44 -2.35
N SER A 57 -9.30 22.71 -3.45
CA SER A 57 -10.29 22.69 -4.54
C SER A 57 -11.62 22.09 -4.08
N GLU A 58 -12.65 22.17 -4.92
CA GLU A 58 -13.83 21.31 -4.77
C GLU A 58 -13.46 19.84 -4.90
N ILE A 59 -14.30 18.97 -4.35
CA ILE A 59 -14.15 17.52 -4.46
C ILE A 59 -14.54 17.09 -5.88
N CYS A 60 -13.63 16.41 -6.59
CA CYS A 60 -13.93 15.77 -7.86
C CYS A 60 -14.16 14.27 -7.66
N THR A 61 -15.15 13.71 -8.37
CA THR A 61 -15.41 12.27 -8.38
C THR A 61 -14.64 11.62 -9.52
N LEU A 62 -13.69 10.76 -9.18
CA LEU A 62 -12.94 9.94 -10.15
C LEU A 62 -13.81 8.86 -10.80
N GLY A 63 -14.74 8.30 -10.04
CA GLY A 63 -15.67 7.27 -10.50
C GLY A 63 -16.32 6.52 -9.35
N SER A 64 -17.32 5.70 -9.67
CA SER A 64 -17.92 4.76 -8.73
C SER A 64 -16.97 3.58 -8.47
N ALA A 65 -17.18 2.90 -7.36
CA ALA A 65 -16.46 1.71 -6.97
C ALA A 65 -17.46 0.61 -6.59
N TYR A 66 -17.03 -0.64 -6.74
CA TYR A 66 -17.91 -1.79 -6.49
C TYR A 66 -18.18 -1.99 -4.98
N ASP A 67 -17.13 -1.86 -4.18
CA ASP A 67 -17.15 -1.98 -2.72
C ASP A 67 -15.93 -1.27 -2.12
N ASP A 68 -15.65 -1.51 -0.85
CA ASP A 68 -14.54 -0.90 -0.13
C ASP A 68 -13.14 -1.37 -0.58
N HIS A 69 -13.04 -2.45 -1.39
CA HIS A 69 -11.78 -2.92 -1.99
C HIS A 69 -11.44 -2.18 -3.29
N ALA A 70 -12.42 -1.58 -3.94
CA ALA A 70 -12.25 -0.91 -5.23
C ALA A 70 -11.75 0.54 -5.09
N ARG A 71 -10.60 0.72 -4.48
CA ARG A 71 -9.98 2.03 -4.20
C ARG A 71 -9.04 2.49 -5.30
N ALA A 72 -8.98 3.80 -5.53
CA ALA A 72 -8.08 4.38 -6.50
C ALA A 72 -6.64 4.51 -5.99
N VAL A 73 -5.69 4.37 -6.91
CA VAL A 73 -4.28 4.77 -6.76
C VAL A 73 -3.94 5.80 -7.82
N MET A 74 -2.95 6.66 -7.57
CA MET A 74 -2.65 7.79 -8.44
C MET A 74 -1.15 8.08 -8.49
N VAL A 75 -0.65 8.45 -9.67
CA VAL A 75 0.70 8.96 -9.90
C VAL A 75 0.67 10.15 -10.84
N ALA A 76 1.76 10.91 -10.93
CA ALA A 76 1.98 11.90 -11.98
C ALA A 76 3.09 11.43 -12.93
N ASP A 77 3.02 11.82 -14.19
CA ASP A 77 4.12 11.70 -15.15
C ASP A 77 5.05 12.92 -15.11
N GLY A 78 6.12 12.87 -15.93
CA GLY A 78 7.10 13.96 -16.02
C GLY A 78 6.54 15.26 -16.59
N ASP A 79 5.43 15.23 -17.32
CA ASP A 79 4.73 16.37 -17.87
C ASP A 79 3.67 16.93 -16.89
N GLY A 80 3.55 16.31 -15.71
CA GLY A 80 2.63 16.71 -14.65
C GLY A 80 1.20 16.24 -14.83
N PHE A 81 0.88 15.36 -15.79
CA PHE A 81 -0.44 14.79 -15.88
C PHE A 81 -0.65 13.73 -14.80
N LEU A 82 -1.83 13.75 -14.22
CA LEU A 82 -2.23 12.77 -13.21
C LEU A 82 -2.82 11.54 -13.88
N HIS A 83 -2.41 10.37 -13.41
CA HIS A 83 -2.91 9.07 -13.86
C HIS A 83 -3.49 8.32 -12.68
N ALA A 84 -4.72 7.85 -12.82
CA ALA A 84 -5.43 7.11 -11.78
C ALA A 84 -5.88 5.74 -12.29
N ILE A 85 -5.68 4.72 -11.46
CA ILE A 85 -6.34 3.41 -11.60
C ILE A 85 -7.40 3.30 -10.51
N LEU A 86 -8.63 3.13 -10.93
CA LEU A 86 -9.75 2.79 -10.07
C LEU A 86 -9.79 1.26 -10.00
N SER A 87 -9.50 0.72 -8.82
CA SER A 87 -9.45 -0.72 -8.61
C SER A 87 -10.80 -1.38 -8.85
N GLY A 88 -10.76 -2.60 -9.36
CA GLY A 88 -11.87 -3.54 -9.22
C GLY A 88 -11.82 -4.31 -7.89
N HIS A 89 -12.80 -5.19 -7.69
CA HIS A 89 -12.73 -6.29 -6.73
C HIS A 89 -13.03 -7.59 -7.48
N ASN A 90 -11.99 -8.10 -8.19
CA ASN A 90 -12.11 -9.16 -9.19
C ASN A 90 -13.06 -8.77 -10.35
N THR A 91 -13.14 -7.48 -10.64
CA THR A 91 -13.94 -6.85 -11.68
C THR A 91 -13.05 -5.90 -12.46
N PRO A 92 -13.51 -5.30 -13.56
CA PRO A 92 -12.70 -4.39 -14.34
C PRO A 92 -12.12 -3.23 -13.51
N CYS A 93 -10.80 -3.11 -13.53
CA CYS A 93 -10.11 -1.89 -13.13
C CYS A 93 -10.19 -0.91 -14.29
N THR A 94 -10.32 0.37 -13.99
CA THR A 94 -10.38 1.41 -15.01
C THR A 94 -9.28 2.45 -14.83
N TYR A 95 -8.78 2.94 -15.94
CA TYR A 95 -7.78 4.00 -16.00
C TYR A 95 -8.40 5.31 -16.40
N ARG A 96 -7.93 6.41 -15.79
CA ARG A 96 -8.23 7.79 -16.20
C ARG A 96 -6.95 8.63 -16.15
N ARG A 97 -6.86 9.62 -17.05
CA ARG A 97 -5.80 10.65 -17.03
C ARG A 97 -6.46 12.01 -16.82
N SER A 98 -5.81 12.91 -16.11
CA SER A 98 -6.27 14.30 -16.03
C SER A 98 -6.27 14.96 -17.41
N LEU A 99 -7.23 15.83 -17.66
CA LEU A 99 -7.34 16.56 -18.94
C LEU A 99 -6.26 17.61 -19.10
N ARG A 100 -5.71 18.08 -18.00
CA ARG A 100 -4.65 19.10 -17.96
C ARG A 100 -3.56 18.66 -16.96
N ALA A 101 -2.35 19.04 -17.22
CA ALA A 101 -1.26 18.85 -16.29
C ALA A 101 -1.56 19.56 -14.97
N ASN A 102 -1.19 18.94 -13.84
CA ASN A 102 -1.33 19.47 -12.49
C ASN A 102 -2.75 19.96 -12.14
N ASP A 103 -3.76 19.25 -12.66
CA ASP A 103 -5.18 19.61 -12.47
C ASP A 103 -6.04 18.35 -12.30
N ALA A 104 -6.62 18.19 -11.11
CA ALA A 104 -7.50 17.06 -10.78
C ALA A 104 -9.00 17.38 -10.94
N ALA A 105 -9.37 18.54 -11.53
CA ALA A 105 -10.76 18.92 -11.72
C ALA A 105 -11.44 18.20 -12.88
N GLY A 106 -10.65 17.77 -13.90
CA GLY A 106 -11.18 17.11 -15.08
C GLY A 106 -10.39 15.88 -15.50
N TRP A 107 -11.09 14.82 -15.91
CA TRP A 107 -10.52 13.53 -16.26
C TRP A 107 -11.06 12.99 -17.57
N THR A 108 -10.24 12.23 -18.30
CA THR A 108 -10.69 11.47 -19.48
C THR A 108 -11.81 10.51 -19.13
N ASP A 109 -12.54 10.02 -20.13
CA ASP A 109 -13.44 8.90 -19.93
C ASP A 109 -12.69 7.67 -19.37
N PRO A 110 -13.35 6.85 -18.53
CA PRO A 110 -12.74 5.66 -17.97
C PRO A 110 -12.44 4.63 -19.08
N VAL A 111 -11.21 4.11 -19.09
CA VAL A 111 -10.75 3.07 -20.00
C VAL A 111 -10.56 1.78 -19.21
N PRO A 112 -11.24 0.68 -19.55
CA PRO A 112 -11.00 -0.62 -18.94
C PRO A 112 -9.54 -1.07 -19.16
N VAL A 113 -8.93 -1.64 -18.12
CA VAL A 113 -7.52 -2.08 -18.16
C VAL A 113 -7.45 -3.61 -18.06
N ALA A 114 -7.91 -4.17 -16.97
CA ALA A 114 -7.97 -5.61 -16.70
C ALA A 114 -8.85 -5.88 -15.48
N ASP A 115 -9.33 -7.10 -15.34
CA ASP A 115 -10.01 -7.54 -14.13
C ASP A 115 -8.99 -7.84 -13.03
N GLY A 116 -9.19 -7.28 -11.85
CA GLY A 116 -8.25 -7.48 -10.75
C GLY A 116 -8.59 -6.74 -9.48
N THR A 117 -7.64 -6.80 -8.55
CA THR A 117 -7.71 -6.11 -7.25
C THR A 117 -6.28 -5.73 -6.83
N TYR A 118 -6.16 -4.81 -5.87
CA TYR A 118 -4.88 -4.37 -5.29
C TYR A 118 -3.92 -3.79 -6.33
N PRO A 119 -4.31 -2.70 -7.00
CA PRO A 119 -3.43 -2.04 -7.95
C PRO A 119 -2.20 -1.44 -7.27
N TYR A 120 -1.06 -1.59 -7.92
CA TYR A 120 0.11 -0.80 -7.61
C TYR A 120 0.59 -0.14 -8.91
N LEU A 121 0.55 1.17 -8.96
CA LEU A 121 0.83 1.98 -10.14
C LEU A 121 2.10 2.80 -9.93
N VAL A 122 3.01 2.76 -10.88
CA VAL A 122 4.17 3.67 -10.93
C VAL A 122 4.33 4.25 -12.33
N CYS A 123 4.95 5.43 -12.38
CA CYS A 123 5.45 6.03 -13.60
C CYS A 123 6.95 5.70 -13.72
N GLY A 124 7.33 5.10 -14.83
CA GLY A 124 8.74 4.79 -15.14
C GLY A 124 9.51 6.02 -15.63
N PRO A 125 10.83 5.91 -15.75
CA PRO A 125 11.72 7.04 -16.13
C PRO A 125 11.48 7.64 -17.51
N GLY A 126 10.70 6.96 -18.37
CA GLY A 126 10.33 7.43 -19.71
C GLY A 126 8.91 7.96 -19.81
N GLY A 127 8.20 8.11 -18.68
CA GLY A 127 6.78 8.48 -18.67
C GLY A 127 5.83 7.30 -18.92
N ASP A 128 6.36 6.10 -19.15
CA ASP A 128 5.56 4.90 -19.27
C ASP A 128 4.96 4.50 -17.92
N LEU A 129 3.72 4.05 -17.92
CA LEU A 129 3.07 3.56 -16.72
C LEU A 129 3.23 2.05 -16.59
N PHE A 130 3.42 1.61 -15.35
CA PHE A 130 3.51 0.20 -14.98
C PHE A 130 2.48 -0.07 -13.87
N LEU A 131 1.71 -1.14 -14.04
CA LEU A 131 0.64 -1.51 -13.13
C LEU A 131 0.73 -2.99 -12.80
N THR A 132 0.74 -3.32 -11.51
CA THR A 132 0.48 -4.68 -11.07
C THR A 132 -0.93 -4.78 -10.49
N LEU A 133 -1.55 -5.94 -10.72
CA LEU A 133 -2.87 -6.31 -10.20
C LEU A 133 -2.82 -7.76 -9.73
N ARG A 134 -3.42 -8.06 -8.58
CA ARG A 134 -3.82 -9.44 -8.31
C ARG A 134 -4.91 -9.81 -9.31
N ASN A 135 -4.70 -10.86 -10.10
CA ASN A 135 -5.66 -11.22 -11.13
C ASN A 135 -6.99 -11.73 -10.54
N ALA A 136 -8.06 -11.61 -11.32
CA ALA A 136 -9.39 -12.05 -10.93
C ALA A 136 -9.56 -13.56 -11.05
N GLU A 137 -8.81 -14.19 -11.94
CA GLU A 137 -8.91 -15.62 -12.20
C GLU A 137 -8.37 -16.42 -11.03
N ARG A 138 -9.27 -16.91 -10.18
CA ARG A 138 -8.96 -17.73 -9.00
C ARG A 138 -7.91 -17.17 -8.05
N TRP A 139 -7.66 -15.84 -8.11
CA TRP A 139 -6.64 -15.16 -7.30
C TRP A 139 -5.26 -15.85 -7.36
N ASN A 140 -4.88 -16.30 -8.54
CA ASN A 140 -3.74 -17.22 -8.68
C ASN A 140 -2.41 -16.52 -8.94
N GLY A 141 -2.37 -15.19 -8.96
CA GLY A 141 -1.12 -14.50 -9.18
C GLY A 141 -1.26 -12.99 -9.39
N VAL A 142 -0.19 -12.41 -9.88
CA VAL A 142 -0.06 -10.99 -10.17
C VAL A 142 0.26 -10.77 -11.64
N GLU A 143 -0.57 -9.97 -12.29
CA GLU A 143 -0.38 -9.53 -13.66
C GLU A 143 0.41 -8.21 -13.69
N LEU A 144 1.30 -8.08 -14.66
CA LEU A 144 1.95 -6.82 -15.02
C LEU A 144 1.36 -6.28 -16.31
N LEU A 145 0.97 -5.03 -16.27
CA LEU A 145 0.53 -4.27 -17.43
C LEU A 145 1.39 -3.02 -17.58
N THR A 146 1.58 -2.58 -18.82
CA THR A 146 2.31 -1.35 -19.12
C THR A 146 1.50 -0.48 -20.07
N LYS A 147 1.68 0.82 -19.96
CA LYS A 147 1.16 1.78 -20.90
C LYS A 147 2.28 2.70 -21.31
N PRO A 148 2.77 2.61 -22.57
CA PRO A 148 3.67 3.61 -23.11
C PRO A 148 3.09 5.02 -22.96
N HIS A 149 3.94 6.04 -22.82
CA HIS A 149 3.51 7.42 -22.63
C HIS A 149 2.37 7.81 -23.59
N ASP A 150 2.55 7.56 -24.89
CA ASP A 150 1.58 7.87 -25.94
C ASP A 150 0.80 6.64 -26.44
N GLY A 151 0.87 5.51 -25.74
CA GLY A 151 0.28 4.25 -26.18
C GLY A 151 -0.89 3.76 -25.34
N PRO A 152 -1.57 2.70 -25.79
CA PRO A 152 -2.58 2.01 -25.01
C PRO A 152 -1.97 1.11 -23.94
N TRP A 153 -2.79 0.69 -22.98
CA TRP A 153 -2.45 -0.38 -22.06
C TRP A 153 -2.13 -1.68 -22.79
N ARG A 154 -1.10 -2.37 -22.33
CA ARG A 154 -0.65 -3.66 -22.85
C ARG A 154 -0.43 -4.61 -21.69
N HIS A 155 -0.89 -5.83 -21.84
CA HIS A 155 -0.58 -6.90 -20.91
C HIS A 155 0.83 -7.42 -21.20
N VAL A 156 1.71 -7.42 -20.20
CA VAL A 156 3.08 -7.94 -20.32
C VAL A 156 3.07 -9.43 -20.00
N GLY A 157 2.38 -9.82 -18.94
CA GLY A 157 2.26 -11.20 -18.51
C GLY A 157 2.03 -11.35 -17.01
N LYS A 158 1.78 -12.57 -16.60
CA LYS A 158 1.74 -12.94 -15.19
C LYS A 158 3.18 -13.02 -14.67
N VAL A 159 3.50 -12.20 -13.65
CA VAL A 159 4.86 -12.15 -13.07
C VAL A 159 4.99 -13.12 -11.91
N ILE A 160 3.96 -13.22 -11.09
CA ILE A 160 3.95 -14.05 -9.87
C ILE A 160 2.76 -14.98 -9.93
N GLU A 161 2.94 -16.20 -9.44
CA GLU A 161 1.86 -17.13 -9.19
C GLU A 161 1.92 -17.69 -7.76
N ARG A 162 0.79 -18.22 -7.30
CA ARG A 162 0.69 -18.85 -6.00
C ARG A 162 1.67 -20.02 -5.82
N LEU A 163 2.05 -20.27 -4.58
CA LEU A 163 3.00 -21.33 -4.24
C LEU A 163 2.40 -22.73 -4.48
N ALA A 164 1.11 -22.88 -4.25
CA ALA A 164 0.45 -24.18 -4.32
C ALA A 164 -0.86 -24.10 -5.11
N ASP A 165 -1.25 -25.24 -5.71
CA ASP A 165 -2.51 -25.40 -6.42
C ASP A 165 -3.67 -25.61 -5.44
N TYR A 166 -3.90 -24.63 -4.58
CA TYR A 166 -5.07 -24.64 -3.71
C TYR A 166 -6.25 -23.95 -4.37
N PRO A 167 -7.46 -24.45 -4.19
CA PRO A 167 -8.66 -23.79 -4.68
C PRO A 167 -9.06 -22.58 -3.82
N GLY A 168 -8.31 -22.29 -2.75
CA GLY A 168 -8.63 -21.26 -1.79
C GLY A 168 -8.21 -19.87 -2.21
N TYR A 169 -8.56 -18.89 -1.39
CA TYR A 169 -8.20 -17.49 -1.55
C TYR A 169 -6.69 -17.28 -1.50
N ALA A 170 -6.17 -16.37 -2.32
CA ALA A 170 -4.81 -15.89 -2.22
C ALA A 170 -4.76 -14.37 -2.37
N ALA A 171 -3.86 -13.74 -1.65
CA ALA A 171 -3.55 -12.32 -1.76
C ALA A 171 -2.06 -12.11 -1.97
N PHE A 172 -1.75 -11.20 -2.86
CA PHE A 172 -0.40 -10.77 -3.17
C PHE A 172 -0.42 -9.25 -3.17
N HIS A 173 0.36 -8.64 -2.27
CA HIS A 173 0.48 -7.19 -2.24
C HIS A 173 1.86 -6.83 -2.76
N CYS A 174 1.88 -6.47 -4.02
CA CYS A 174 3.12 -6.04 -4.66
C CYS A 174 3.42 -4.59 -4.38
N GLY A 175 4.71 -4.27 -4.35
CA GLY A 175 5.23 -2.95 -4.54
C GLY A 175 6.37 -3.01 -5.52
N PHE A 176 6.54 -1.96 -6.31
CA PHE A 176 7.68 -1.87 -7.21
C PHE A 176 8.12 -0.42 -7.40
N CYS A 177 9.37 -0.26 -7.75
CA CYS A 177 9.99 1.02 -8.03
C CYS A 177 11.07 0.87 -9.09
N PHE A 178 11.47 1.98 -9.68
CA PHE A 178 12.57 2.02 -10.64
C PHE A 178 13.84 2.55 -10.00
N GLY A 179 14.97 1.91 -10.33
CA GLY A 179 16.28 2.48 -10.10
C GLY A 179 16.65 3.57 -11.10
N ALA A 180 17.69 4.35 -10.79
CA ALA A 180 18.26 5.32 -11.70
C ALA A 180 18.80 4.66 -13.00
N ASP A 181 19.19 3.40 -12.92
CA ASP A 181 19.58 2.52 -14.02
C ASP A 181 18.42 1.99 -14.85
N ARG A 182 17.18 2.40 -14.52
CA ARG A 182 15.93 1.96 -15.15
C ARG A 182 15.55 0.49 -14.88
N VAL A 183 16.23 -0.16 -13.96
CA VAL A 183 15.83 -1.49 -13.50
C VAL A 183 14.55 -1.38 -12.67
N LEU A 184 13.60 -2.23 -12.96
CA LEU A 184 12.35 -2.37 -12.21
C LEU A 184 12.57 -3.37 -11.06
N HIS A 185 12.38 -2.93 -9.82
CA HIS A 185 12.50 -3.74 -8.61
C HIS A 185 11.12 -4.04 -8.06
N LEU A 186 10.83 -5.29 -7.78
CA LEU A 186 9.52 -5.77 -7.31
C LEU A 186 9.66 -6.56 -6.02
N VAL A 187 8.83 -6.28 -5.05
CA VAL A 187 8.60 -7.09 -3.85
C VAL A 187 7.16 -7.56 -3.81
N SER A 188 6.92 -8.76 -3.34
CA SER A 188 5.58 -9.27 -3.04
C SER A 188 5.56 -10.02 -1.73
N ASP A 189 4.48 -9.86 -0.98
CA ASP A 189 4.10 -10.83 0.03
C ASP A 189 3.16 -11.88 -0.56
N PHE A 190 3.18 -13.09 0.01
CA PHE A 190 2.42 -14.24 -0.44
C PHE A 190 1.54 -14.72 0.70
N TYR A 191 0.24 -14.50 0.56
CA TYR A 191 -0.75 -15.07 1.46
C TYR A 191 -1.63 -16.07 0.71
N GLU A 192 -1.77 -17.27 1.22
CA GLU A 192 -2.58 -18.32 0.63
C GLU A 192 -3.52 -18.96 1.67
N GLY A 193 -4.81 -18.96 1.36
CA GLY A 193 -5.85 -19.55 2.18
C GLY A 193 -6.16 -20.98 1.79
N PHE A 194 -6.63 -21.80 2.76
CA PHE A 194 -7.00 -23.21 2.56
C PHE A 194 -8.50 -23.41 2.35
N GLY A 195 -9.28 -22.35 2.39
CA GLY A 195 -10.73 -22.38 2.24
C GLY A 195 -11.25 -21.31 1.31
N VAL A 196 -12.53 -21.40 0.96
CA VAL A 196 -13.18 -20.46 0.04
C VAL A 196 -13.17 -19.02 0.60
N TRP A 197 -13.13 -18.87 1.92
CA TRP A 197 -13.22 -17.59 2.62
C TRP A 197 -12.23 -17.51 3.78
N GLU A 198 -10.93 -17.45 3.52
CA GLU A 198 -9.89 -16.96 4.43
C GLU A 198 -9.86 -17.54 5.87
N GLU A 199 -10.66 -18.52 6.19
CA GLU A 199 -10.73 -19.02 7.58
C GLU A 199 -9.40 -19.56 8.09
N ARG A 200 -8.55 -19.94 7.16
CA ARG A 200 -7.18 -20.41 7.44
C ARG A 200 -6.31 -20.08 6.27
N GLY A 201 -5.39 -19.17 6.46
CA GLY A 201 -4.37 -18.83 5.47
C GLY A 201 -3.00 -18.75 6.12
N VAL A 202 -1.98 -18.85 5.29
CA VAL A 202 -0.58 -18.76 5.70
C VAL A 202 0.09 -17.69 4.89
N HIS A 203 0.78 -16.77 5.55
CA HIS A 203 1.75 -15.91 4.89
C HIS A 203 2.99 -16.76 4.59
N GLN A 204 3.16 -17.11 3.34
CA GLN A 204 4.20 -18.05 2.90
C GLN A 204 5.57 -17.38 2.88
N ALA A 205 5.67 -16.22 2.27
CA ALA A 205 6.93 -15.55 2.05
C ALA A 205 6.77 -14.04 1.79
N VAL A 206 7.86 -13.33 1.95
CA VAL A 206 8.16 -12.06 1.30
C VAL A 206 9.31 -12.32 0.34
N ALA A 207 9.16 -12.00 -0.94
CA ALA A 207 10.14 -12.30 -1.97
C ALA A 207 10.32 -11.15 -2.97
N TYR A 208 11.48 -11.14 -3.63
CA TYR A 208 11.92 -10.07 -4.50
C TYR A 208 12.38 -10.58 -5.87
N LEU A 209 12.14 -9.77 -6.89
CA LEU A 209 12.67 -9.89 -8.26
C LEU A 209 13.04 -8.52 -8.82
N GLN A 210 13.87 -8.51 -9.85
CA GLN A 210 14.15 -7.33 -10.66
C GLN A 210 14.09 -7.63 -12.17
N SER A 211 13.74 -6.59 -12.94
CA SER A 211 13.67 -6.66 -14.39
C SER A 211 14.47 -5.53 -15.02
N PRO A 212 15.44 -5.81 -15.91
CA PRO A 212 16.23 -4.79 -16.59
C PRO A 212 15.54 -4.20 -17.82
N ASP A 213 14.40 -4.74 -18.22
CA ASP A 213 13.78 -4.48 -19.54
C ASP A 213 12.27 -4.21 -19.46
N GLY A 214 11.82 -3.66 -18.32
CA GLY A 214 10.43 -3.26 -18.13
C GLY A 214 9.46 -4.43 -17.94
N GLY A 215 9.91 -5.51 -17.33
CA GLY A 215 9.08 -6.66 -16.98
C GLY A 215 9.03 -7.77 -18.00
N ARG A 216 9.82 -7.71 -19.09
CA ARG A 216 9.88 -8.77 -20.10
C ARG A 216 10.68 -9.98 -19.63
N THR A 217 11.78 -9.72 -18.95
CA THR A 217 12.59 -10.75 -18.29
C THR A 217 12.81 -10.41 -16.84
N TRP A 218 12.96 -11.42 -16.00
CA TRP A 218 13.11 -11.27 -14.57
C TRP A 218 14.31 -12.04 -14.06
N ARG A 219 14.90 -11.56 -12.97
CA ARG A 219 16.06 -12.17 -12.33
C ARG A 219 16.08 -11.86 -10.84
N THR A 220 16.81 -12.67 -10.09
CA THR A 220 17.18 -12.39 -8.69
C THR A 220 18.08 -11.16 -8.60
N PHE A 221 18.35 -10.68 -7.40
CA PHE A 221 19.31 -9.59 -7.17
C PHE A 221 20.71 -9.94 -7.68
N ARG A 222 21.11 -11.21 -7.57
CA ARG A 222 22.38 -11.73 -8.10
C ARG A 222 22.45 -11.85 -9.62
N GLY A 223 21.34 -11.60 -10.29
CA GLY A 223 21.26 -11.71 -11.74
C GLY A 223 20.89 -13.09 -12.26
N GLU A 224 20.55 -14.04 -11.41
CA GLU A 224 20.10 -15.38 -11.82
C GLU A 224 18.72 -15.27 -12.49
N PRO A 225 18.55 -15.81 -13.70
CA PRO A 225 17.28 -15.74 -14.42
C PRO A 225 16.13 -16.39 -13.63
N ALA A 226 14.99 -15.70 -13.56
CA ALA A 226 13.76 -16.22 -12.99
C ALA A 226 12.71 -16.39 -14.08
N ALA A 227 12.22 -17.62 -14.24
CA ALA A 227 11.10 -17.86 -15.13
C ALA A 227 9.82 -17.29 -14.54
N THR A 228 8.99 -16.67 -15.37
CA THR A 228 7.67 -16.15 -14.98
C THR A 228 6.55 -16.98 -15.60
N PRO A 229 5.42 -17.17 -14.89
CA PRO A 229 5.14 -16.65 -13.55
C PRO A 229 6.00 -17.30 -12.48
N ALA A 230 6.59 -16.48 -11.62
CA ALA A 230 7.52 -16.93 -10.60
C ALA A 230 6.79 -17.35 -9.30
N ARG A 231 7.27 -18.42 -8.70
CA ARG A 231 6.94 -18.82 -7.33
C ARG A 231 8.09 -18.42 -6.40
N PRO A 232 7.91 -18.35 -5.08
CA PRO A 232 8.99 -17.97 -4.17
C PRO A 232 10.30 -18.72 -4.37
N CYS A 233 10.27 -19.99 -4.75
CA CYS A 233 11.49 -20.79 -5.03
C CYS A 233 12.32 -20.31 -6.23
N ALA A 234 11.75 -19.48 -7.10
CA ALA A 234 12.45 -18.86 -8.24
C ALA A 234 12.78 -17.37 -7.98
N MET A 235 12.59 -16.89 -6.77
CA MET A 235 12.78 -15.51 -6.38
C MET A 235 13.83 -15.41 -5.26
N ASP A 236 14.32 -14.21 -4.97
CA ASP A 236 15.02 -13.97 -3.72
C ASP A 236 14.02 -13.99 -2.57
N VAL A 237 14.02 -15.07 -1.79
CA VAL A 237 13.19 -15.17 -0.58
C VAL A 237 13.82 -14.33 0.51
N ILE A 238 13.20 -13.20 0.84
CA ILE A 238 13.64 -12.30 1.89
C ILE A 238 13.32 -12.91 3.26
N CYS A 239 12.09 -13.38 3.41
CA CYS A 239 11.63 -14.07 4.61
C CYS A 239 10.60 -15.12 4.22
N GLN A 240 10.68 -16.26 4.87
CA GLN A 240 9.72 -17.35 4.68
C GLN A 240 9.13 -17.76 6.02
N SER A 241 7.84 -18.06 6.02
CA SER A 241 7.21 -18.68 7.17
C SER A 241 7.77 -20.09 7.36
N THR A 242 8.19 -20.40 8.57
CA THR A 242 8.53 -21.77 8.96
C THR A 242 7.28 -22.58 9.28
N GLY A 243 6.12 -21.92 9.34
CA GLY A 243 4.83 -22.52 9.66
C GLY A 243 4.46 -23.55 8.63
N LEU A 244 4.70 -24.80 8.96
CA LEU A 244 4.03 -25.92 8.33
C LEU A 244 2.53 -25.82 8.61
N ARG A 245 1.71 -26.29 7.68
CA ARG A 245 0.23 -26.29 7.73
C ARG A 245 -0.41 -26.82 9.01
N HIS A 246 0.39 -27.28 9.96
CA HIS A 246 -0.01 -27.97 11.19
C HIS A 246 0.39 -27.25 12.47
N GLU A 247 1.02 -26.05 12.36
CA GLU A 247 1.32 -25.29 13.56
C GLU A 247 0.06 -24.74 14.23
N PRO A 248 0.05 -24.63 15.57
CA PRO A 248 -1.10 -24.06 16.26
C PRO A 248 -1.28 -22.61 15.85
N MET A 249 -2.51 -22.26 15.52
CA MET A 249 -2.94 -20.93 15.14
C MET A 249 -2.67 -19.88 16.25
N PRO A 250 -2.32 -18.64 15.89
CA PRO A 250 -2.28 -18.09 14.55
C PRO A 250 -0.90 -18.29 13.89
N PRO A 251 -0.88 -18.58 12.56
CA PRO A 251 0.36 -18.65 11.82
C PRO A 251 1.08 -17.29 11.82
N PRO A 252 2.42 -17.26 11.65
CA PRO A 252 3.14 -16.01 11.53
C PRO A 252 2.60 -15.19 10.36
N VAL A 253 2.57 -13.88 10.53
CA VAL A 253 2.21 -12.91 9.49
C VAL A 253 3.47 -12.32 8.91
N LEU A 254 3.60 -12.37 7.59
CA LEU A 254 4.68 -11.74 6.83
C LEU A 254 4.04 -10.79 5.82
N ALA A 255 4.26 -9.49 5.98
CA ALA A 255 3.56 -8.51 5.17
C ALA A 255 4.44 -7.32 4.79
N ALA A 256 4.92 -7.30 3.55
CA ALA A 256 5.65 -6.18 2.98
C ALA A 256 4.72 -5.08 2.43
N GLN A 257 3.62 -5.47 1.84
CA GLN A 257 2.52 -4.59 1.41
C GLN A 257 2.98 -3.35 0.62
N GLY A 258 3.83 -3.58 -0.36
CA GLY A 258 4.32 -2.53 -1.24
C GLY A 258 5.47 -1.69 -0.68
N ASN A 259 6.01 -1.99 0.49
CA ASN A 259 7.10 -1.23 1.08
C ASN A 259 8.46 -1.64 0.52
N ILE A 260 8.82 -1.10 -0.63
CA ILE A 260 10.13 -1.21 -1.26
C ILE A 260 10.64 0.17 -1.64
N ALA A 261 11.90 0.44 -1.40
CA ALA A 261 12.58 1.65 -1.83
C ALA A 261 14.04 1.34 -2.18
N LEU A 262 14.66 2.19 -3.01
CA LEU A 262 16.06 2.08 -3.37
C LEU A 262 16.86 3.18 -2.71
N ASP A 263 18.07 2.86 -2.26
CA ASP A 263 19.01 3.90 -1.85
C ASP A 263 19.72 4.53 -3.05
N SER A 264 20.55 5.52 -2.80
CA SER A 264 21.30 6.24 -3.85
C SER A 264 22.29 5.36 -4.63
N ALA A 265 22.63 4.19 -4.13
CA ALA A 265 23.43 3.18 -4.82
C ALA A 265 22.56 2.19 -5.63
N GLY A 266 21.25 2.34 -5.63
CA GLY A 266 20.32 1.44 -6.31
C GLY A 266 20.08 0.13 -5.55
N VAL A 267 20.50 0.03 -4.28
CA VAL A 267 20.28 -1.16 -3.46
C VAL A 267 18.83 -1.17 -2.97
N PRO A 268 18.07 -2.26 -3.18
CA PRO A 268 16.71 -2.36 -2.70
C PRO A 268 16.64 -2.61 -1.19
N HIS A 269 15.72 -1.90 -0.56
CA HIS A 269 15.37 -2.05 0.85
C HIS A 269 13.88 -2.37 0.94
N VAL A 270 13.54 -3.39 1.72
CA VAL A 270 12.17 -3.84 1.95
C VAL A 270 11.84 -3.74 3.42
N LEU A 271 10.78 -3.00 3.73
CA LEU A 271 10.24 -2.90 5.08
C LEU A 271 9.03 -3.82 5.20
N TYR A 272 9.07 -4.77 6.12
CA TYR A 272 7.96 -5.70 6.31
C TYR A 272 7.66 -5.97 7.79
N LEU A 273 6.43 -6.32 8.04
CA LEU A 273 5.96 -6.74 9.35
C LEU A 273 6.12 -8.25 9.49
N TYR A 274 6.71 -8.68 10.59
CA TYR A 274 6.78 -10.07 11.02
C TYR A 274 6.02 -10.23 12.33
N HIS A 275 5.00 -11.08 12.34
CA HIS A 275 4.18 -11.34 13.52
C HIS A 275 4.26 -12.81 13.88
N LEU A 276 4.82 -13.10 15.04
CA LEU A 276 4.76 -14.43 15.64
C LEU A 276 4.05 -14.32 16.99
N ASN A 277 2.99 -15.12 17.21
CA ASN A 277 2.26 -15.16 18.48
C ASN A 277 1.78 -13.78 18.98
N ARG A 278 1.27 -12.94 18.07
CA ARG A 278 0.75 -11.59 18.34
C ARG A 278 1.80 -10.55 18.77
N ALA A 279 3.07 -10.88 18.72
CA ALA A 279 4.15 -9.91 18.89
C ALA A 279 4.65 -9.49 17.49
N GLY A 280 4.34 -8.25 17.07
CA GLY A 280 4.80 -7.74 15.77
C GLY A 280 6.19 -7.14 15.87
N GLU A 281 7.03 -7.49 14.93
CA GLU A 281 8.32 -6.84 14.70
C GLU A 281 8.31 -6.20 13.31
N LEU A 282 8.83 -5.00 13.22
CA LEU A 282 9.07 -4.34 11.95
C LEU A 282 10.52 -4.62 11.53
N ILE A 283 10.67 -5.21 10.36
CA ILE A 283 11.95 -5.69 9.84
C ILE A 283 12.32 -4.88 8.60
N LEU A 284 13.53 -4.36 8.58
CA LEU A 284 14.15 -3.83 7.36
C LEU A 284 15.08 -4.90 6.79
N ALA A 285 14.90 -5.22 5.52
CA ALA A 285 15.74 -6.16 4.80
C ALA A 285 16.40 -5.51 3.59
N SER A 286 17.65 -5.87 3.33
CA SER A 286 18.39 -5.44 2.14
C SER A 286 19.47 -6.48 1.79
N PRO A 287 19.84 -6.64 0.51
CA PRO A 287 20.93 -7.51 0.13
C PRO A 287 22.29 -6.90 0.56
N ASP A 288 23.20 -7.75 0.98
CA ASP A 288 24.60 -7.39 1.17
C ASP A 288 25.38 -7.45 -0.17
N GLU A 289 26.67 -7.16 -0.15
CA GLU A 289 27.55 -7.17 -1.34
C GLU A 289 27.59 -8.55 -2.03
N SER A 290 27.34 -9.62 -1.31
CA SER A 290 27.23 -10.97 -1.87
C SER A 290 25.83 -11.29 -2.40
N GLY A 291 24.86 -10.35 -2.29
CA GLY A 291 23.47 -10.52 -2.70
C GLY A 291 22.65 -11.36 -1.72
N ILE A 292 23.14 -11.58 -0.50
CA ILE A 292 22.38 -12.26 0.55
C ILE A 292 21.53 -11.23 1.27
N TRP A 293 20.22 -11.46 1.35
CA TRP A 293 19.31 -10.59 2.08
C TRP A 293 19.54 -10.66 3.57
N ARG A 294 19.92 -9.52 4.15
CA ARG A 294 20.13 -9.34 5.59
C ARG A 294 18.91 -8.66 6.18
N GLN A 295 18.46 -9.19 7.30
CA GLN A 295 17.29 -8.72 8.02
C GLN A 295 17.73 -8.02 9.30
N ARG A 296 17.10 -6.90 9.62
CA ARG A 296 17.34 -6.14 10.84
C ARG A 296 16.01 -5.75 11.46
N SER A 297 15.77 -6.13 12.70
CA SER A 297 14.64 -5.63 13.48
C SER A 297 14.88 -4.16 13.84
N ILE A 298 13.89 -3.32 13.57
CA ILE A 298 13.88 -1.92 13.99
C ILE A 298 13.03 -1.71 15.25
N ASP A 299 12.55 -2.78 15.81
CA ASP A 299 11.65 -2.82 16.97
C ASP A 299 12.29 -2.23 18.25
N ALA A 300 13.62 -2.35 18.39
CA ALA A 300 14.33 -1.75 19.52
C ALA A 300 14.13 -0.22 19.60
N SER A 301 14.17 0.46 18.45
CA SER A 301 13.89 1.90 18.38
C SER A 301 12.44 2.23 18.74
N LEU A 302 11.48 1.41 18.27
CA LEU A 302 10.07 1.57 18.59
C LEU A 302 9.79 1.31 20.07
N ARG A 303 10.32 0.24 20.64
CA ARG A 303 10.12 -0.14 22.06
C ARG A 303 10.76 0.86 23.02
N SER A 304 11.88 1.47 22.64
CA SER A 304 12.50 2.53 23.44
C SER A 304 11.61 3.74 23.59
N ALA A 305 10.93 4.13 22.49
CA ALA A 305 10.03 5.29 22.50
C ALA A 305 8.61 4.94 22.99
N TYR A 306 8.12 3.74 22.68
CA TYR A 306 6.76 3.28 22.95
C TYR A 306 6.73 1.84 23.49
N PRO A 307 7.15 1.62 24.75
CA PRO A 307 7.36 0.27 25.31
C PRO A 307 6.08 -0.59 25.39
N LYS A 308 4.92 0.05 25.45
CA LYS A 308 3.60 -0.61 25.55
C LYS A 308 2.92 -0.83 24.20
N HIS A 309 3.56 -0.45 23.09
CA HIS A 309 2.99 -0.53 21.74
C HIS A 309 3.79 -1.49 20.85
N ARG A 310 3.16 -1.89 19.75
CA ARG A 310 3.75 -2.68 18.66
C ARG A 310 3.39 -2.05 17.34
N ALA A 311 4.21 -2.29 16.33
CA ALA A 311 3.90 -1.88 14.99
C ALA A 311 2.64 -2.58 14.50
N MET A 312 1.71 -1.80 13.99
CA MET A 312 0.62 -2.27 13.16
C MET A 312 1.11 -2.22 11.70
N PHE A 313 0.40 -2.96 10.88
CA PHE A 313 0.57 -3.00 9.45
C PHE A 313 0.63 -1.60 8.79
N CYS A 314 1.66 -1.37 7.96
CA CYS A 314 1.80 -0.19 7.10
C CYS A 314 1.83 -0.61 5.63
N ARG A 315 1.08 0.10 4.77
CA ARG A 315 0.96 -0.22 3.34
C ARG A 315 1.54 0.90 2.49
N GLY A 316 2.61 0.64 1.75
CA GLY A 316 3.20 1.59 0.82
C GLY A 316 3.53 2.93 1.48
N THR A 317 4.29 2.90 2.57
CA THR A 317 4.69 4.10 3.31
C THR A 317 6.19 4.18 3.56
N PHE A 318 6.96 3.28 2.98
CA PHE A 318 8.42 3.27 3.09
C PHE A 318 9.06 3.96 1.88
N THR A 319 9.93 4.91 2.12
CA THR A 319 10.64 5.66 1.08
C THR A 319 12.09 5.91 1.46
N VAL A 320 12.92 6.17 0.43
CA VAL A 320 14.25 6.74 0.58
C VAL A 320 14.28 8.02 -0.26
N ASP A 321 14.63 9.15 0.36
CA ASP A 321 14.70 10.43 -0.37
C ASP A 321 16.05 10.61 -1.09
N ALA A 322 16.16 11.71 -1.83
CA ALA A 322 17.35 12.02 -2.60
C ALA A 322 18.62 12.20 -1.73
N ASP A 323 18.44 12.55 -0.45
CA ASP A 323 19.54 12.69 0.52
C ASP A 323 19.90 11.35 1.19
N GLY A 324 19.29 10.26 0.76
CA GLY A 324 19.48 8.92 1.31
C GLY A 324 18.85 8.72 2.68
N VAL A 325 17.89 9.56 3.07
CA VAL A 325 17.17 9.42 4.34
C VAL A 325 16.01 8.45 4.16
N PHE A 326 16.00 7.41 4.96
CA PHE A 326 14.93 6.42 5.01
C PHE A 326 13.78 6.96 5.85
N ARG A 327 12.57 6.84 5.34
CA ARG A 327 11.34 7.24 6.04
C ARG A 327 10.27 6.17 5.92
N ALA A 328 9.57 5.94 7.01
CA ALA A 328 8.34 5.14 7.00
C ALA A 328 7.31 5.73 7.95
N LEU A 329 6.04 5.65 7.55
CA LEU A 329 4.91 5.90 8.45
C LEU A 329 4.41 4.57 8.99
N VAL A 330 4.33 4.48 10.30
CA VAL A 330 3.87 3.27 11.00
C VAL A 330 2.80 3.67 12.02
N THR A 331 1.68 2.99 11.99
CA THR A 331 0.71 3.06 13.08
C THR A 331 1.11 2.08 14.17
N LEU A 332 1.10 2.51 15.41
CA LEU A 332 1.31 1.64 16.56
C LEU A 332 -0.03 1.25 17.18
N VAL A 333 -0.07 0.08 17.79
CA VAL A 333 -1.22 -0.41 18.57
C VAL A 333 -0.73 -0.90 19.93
N PRO A 334 -1.55 -0.86 20.98
CA PRO A 334 -1.20 -1.44 22.28
C PRO A 334 -0.75 -2.89 22.14
N ALA A 335 0.28 -3.29 22.87
CA ALA A 335 0.90 -4.62 22.75
C ALA A 335 -0.06 -5.78 23.04
N GLY A 336 -1.11 -5.56 23.80
CA GLY A 336 -2.16 -6.54 24.09
C GLY A 336 -3.32 -6.55 23.07
N HIS A 337 -3.29 -5.64 22.08
CA HIS A 337 -4.36 -5.52 21.11
C HIS A 337 -4.39 -6.74 20.19
N SER A 338 -5.55 -7.42 20.14
CA SER A 338 -5.75 -8.61 19.31
C SER A 338 -6.14 -8.28 17.86
N GLY A 339 -6.29 -6.99 17.56
CA GLY A 339 -6.78 -6.49 16.30
C GLY A 339 -5.68 -6.26 15.29
N TRP A 340 -5.40 -7.28 14.53
CA TRP A 340 -4.78 -7.14 13.23
C TRP A 340 -5.89 -6.81 12.22
N ASP A 341 -5.86 -5.62 11.64
CA ASP A 341 -6.90 -5.24 10.70
C ASP A 341 -6.79 -6.07 9.43
N GLY A 342 -7.76 -6.92 9.25
CA GLY A 342 -8.18 -7.43 7.98
C GLY A 342 -7.87 -8.88 7.68
N HIS A 343 -6.93 -9.54 8.32
CA HIS A 343 -6.56 -10.91 7.92
C HIS A 343 -6.20 -11.86 9.07
N LEU A 344 -6.49 -11.49 10.31
CA LEU A 344 -6.52 -12.50 11.35
C LEU A 344 -7.80 -13.35 11.18
N PRO A 345 -7.70 -14.67 11.37
CA PRO A 345 -8.90 -15.48 11.41
C PRO A 345 -9.84 -14.86 12.43
N THR A 346 -10.93 -14.31 11.95
CA THR A 346 -12.06 -13.94 12.76
C THR A 346 -12.37 -15.14 13.64
N ARG A 347 -12.53 -14.92 14.93
CA ARG A 347 -12.92 -15.99 15.86
C ARG A 347 -14.03 -16.81 15.22
N PRO A 348 -14.01 -18.16 15.31
CA PRO A 348 -15.14 -18.98 14.93
C PRO A 348 -16.40 -18.40 15.60
N GLY A 349 -17.39 -17.98 14.82
CA GLY A 349 -18.60 -17.31 15.30
C GLY A 349 -18.75 -15.85 14.93
N LEU A 350 -17.71 -15.14 14.43
CA LEU A 350 -17.84 -13.78 13.93
C LEU A 350 -18.31 -13.70 12.47
N ARG A 351 -18.49 -14.82 11.78
CA ARG A 351 -19.17 -14.87 10.48
C ARG A 351 -20.64 -14.45 10.50
N GLY A 352 -21.28 -14.38 11.66
CA GLY A 352 -22.63 -13.83 11.80
C GLY A 352 -22.64 -12.30 11.76
N ILE A 353 -21.48 -11.66 11.70
CA ILE A 353 -21.35 -10.23 11.53
C ILE A 353 -21.02 -9.93 10.07
N ALA A 354 -21.80 -10.46 9.17
CA ALA A 354 -22.06 -9.82 7.88
C ALA A 354 -22.81 -8.47 8.06
N GLY A 355 -23.12 -8.09 9.27
CA GLY A 355 -23.40 -6.75 9.72
C GLY A 355 -22.31 -6.40 10.72
N GLY A 356 -21.08 -6.16 10.21
CA GLY A 356 -19.92 -5.95 11.05
C GLY A 356 -20.14 -4.94 12.14
N ARG A 357 -20.53 -5.41 13.32
CA ARG A 357 -20.17 -4.68 14.52
C ARG A 357 -18.65 -4.81 14.60
N VAL A 358 -18.01 -3.87 13.97
CA VAL A 358 -16.68 -3.49 14.41
C VAL A 358 -16.78 -3.36 15.93
N PRO A 359 -15.99 -4.08 16.73
CA PRO A 359 -16.01 -3.88 18.17
C PRO A 359 -15.98 -2.37 18.38
N ALA A 360 -16.86 -1.87 19.23
CA ALA A 360 -16.83 -0.47 19.60
C ALA A 360 -15.37 -0.13 19.87
N ALA A 361 -14.90 0.95 19.25
CA ALA A 361 -13.56 1.43 19.47
C ALA A 361 -13.25 1.30 20.94
N ASP A 362 -12.14 0.65 21.27
CA ASP A 362 -11.64 0.75 22.63
C ASP A 362 -11.36 2.24 22.83
N PRO A 363 -12.17 2.94 23.65
CA PRO A 363 -11.99 4.38 23.84
C PRO A 363 -10.64 4.72 24.46
N GLU A 364 -9.90 3.72 24.95
CA GLU A 364 -8.53 3.83 25.47
C GLU A 364 -7.48 3.40 24.42
N ALA A 365 -7.86 2.97 23.22
CA ALA A 365 -6.91 2.56 22.19
C ALA A 365 -6.26 3.80 21.55
N ASP A 366 -5.16 4.20 22.11
CA ASP A 366 -4.25 5.17 21.50
C ASP A 366 -3.43 4.48 20.42
N ASN A 367 -3.69 4.82 19.16
CA ASN A 367 -2.98 4.30 17.99
C ASN A 367 -2.12 5.41 17.36
N PRO A 368 -1.00 5.78 17.98
CA PRO A 368 -0.17 6.85 17.43
C PRO A 368 0.42 6.47 16.07
N VAL A 369 0.47 7.44 15.18
CA VAL A 369 1.16 7.32 13.90
C VAL A 369 2.54 7.93 14.04
N MET A 370 3.56 7.14 13.71
CA MET A 370 4.95 7.49 13.91
C MET A 370 5.70 7.60 12.59
N TRP A 371 6.55 8.60 12.49
CA TRP A 371 7.65 8.60 11.56
C TRP A 371 8.81 7.78 12.11
N LEU A 372 9.32 6.89 11.29
CA LEU A 372 10.61 6.25 11.45
C LEU A 372 11.56 6.92 10.47
N ILE A 373 12.64 7.48 10.97
CA ILE A 373 13.60 8.24 10.17
C ILE A 373 14.99 7.69 10.43
N SER A 374 15.68 7.27 9.38
CA SER A 374 17.09 6.84 9.44
C SER A 374 17.95 7.66 8.48
N ARG A 375 19.13 8.09 8.95
CA ARG A 375 20.14 8.80 8.16
C ARG A 375 21.42 7.99 7.96
N ASP A 376 21.41 6.75 8.38
CA ASP A 376 22.53 5.81 8.37
C ASP A 376 22.15 4.49 7.66
N ARG A 377 21.38 4.60 6.58
CA ARG A 377 20.93 3.48 5.74
C ARG A 377 20.20 2.39 6.53
N GLY A 378 19.39 2.80 7.48
CA GLY A 378 18.58 1.88 8.29
C GLY A 378 19.34 1.21 9.43
N ALA A 379 20.56 1.66 9.76
CA ALA A 379 21.29 1.14 10.90
C ALA A 379 20.63 1.51 12.23
N THR A 380 20.17 2.75 12.34
CA THR A 380 19.38 3.25 13.47
C THR A 380 18.17 4.04 12.99
N PHE A 381 17.12 4.09 13.82
CA PHE A 381 15.92 4.87 13.54
C PHE A 381 15.58 5.82 14.68
N THR A 382 15.33 7.06 14.35
CA THR A 382 14.64 8.01 15.21
C THR A 382 13.15 7.81 15.05
N VAL A 383 12.45 7.62 16.16
CA VAL A 383 10.99 7.50 16.22
C VAL A 383 10.39 8.84 16.61
N ARG A 384 9.45 9.34 15.82
CA ARG A 384 8.89 10.66 16.00
C ARG A 384 7.40 10.65 15.68
N GLU A 385 6.58 11.26 16.51
CA GLU A 385 5.15 11.37 16.27
C GLU A 385 4.88 12.11 14.96
N ALA A 386 4.08 11.52 14.08
CA ALA A 386 3.78 12.07 12.76
C ALA A 386 2.75 13.21 12.85
N PHE A 387 1.76 13.09 13.72
CA PHE A 387 0.80 14.13 14.07
C PHE A 387 0.23 13.84 15.48
N PRO A 388 -0.30 14.86 16.19
CA PRO A 388 -0.92 14.66 17.50
C PRO A 388 -1.98 13.55 17.40
N ALA A 389 -1.93 12.63 18.34
CA ALA A 389 -2.78 11.46 18.35
C ALA A 389 -4.24 11.85 18.09
N ALA A 390 -4.73 11.53 16.88
CA ALA A 390 -6.14 11.33 16.69
C ALA A 390 -6.39 9.90 17.17
N ALA A 391 -7.14 9.72 18.24
CA ALA A 391 -7.60 8.41 18.62
C ALA A 391 -8.07 7.70 17.35
N GLU A 392 -7.41 6.58 16.97
CA GLU A 392 -7.77 5.74 15.81
C GLU A 392 -7.42 6.22 14.39
N ALA A 393 -6.35 6.97 14.18
CA ALA A 393 -5.85 7.20 12.83
C ALA A 393 -5.51 5.89 12.11
N ARG A 394 -6.10 5.71 10.93
CA ARG A 394 -5.99 4.46 10.14
C ARG A 394 -5.37 4.70 8.78
N SER A 395 -4.64 3.70 8.29
CA SER A 395 -4.05 3.63 6.96
C SER A 395 -3.43 4.97 6.52
N PRO A 396 -2.47 5.51 7.26
CA PRO A 396 -1.80 6.75 6.87
C PRO A 396 -1.10 6.55 5.54
N LYS A 397 -1.21 7.55 4.68
CA LYS A 397 -0.58 7.61 3.36
C LYS A 397 0.26 8.86 3.25
N TYR A 398 1.39 8.69 2.68
CA TYR A 398 2.40 9.68 2.44
C TYR A 398 2.83 9.56 0.98
N GLU A 399 3.27 10.64 0.36
CA GLU A 399 3.68 10.64 -1.03
C GLU A 399 4.90 9.73 -1.26
N LEU A 400 4.77 8.79 -2.19
CA LEU A 400 5.88 7.95 -2.62
C LEU A 400 6.62 8.61 -3.78
N PRO A 401 7.95 8.49 -3.86
CA PRO A 401 8.73 8.99 -4.99
C PRO A 401 8.25 8.39 -6.31
N VAL A 402 8.22 9.20 -7.34
CA VAL A 402 7.97 8.77 -8.72
C VAL A 402 9.28 8.76 -9.46
N SER A 403 9.58 7.66 -10.15
CA SER A 403 10.83 7.50 -10.87
C SER A 403 10.98 8.53 -11.99
N GLY A 404 12.15 9.18 -12.05
CA GLY A 404 12.45 10.19 -13.06
C GLY A 404 11.81 11.56 -12.80
N VAL A 405 10.99 11.70 -11.77
CA VAL A 405 10.40 12.96 -11.34
C VAL A 405 11.03 13.37 -10.00
N PRO A 406 11.53 14.62 -9.87
CA PRO A 406 12.05 15.10 -8.59
C PRO A 406 10.99 14.97 -7.50
N TRP A 407 11.31 14.26 -6.43
CA TRP A 407 10.39 14.09 -5.34
C TRP A 407 10.35 15.36 -4.46
N PRO A 408 9.19 15.98 -4.29
CA PRO A 408 9.08 17.22 -3.53
C PRO A 408 9.20 17.04 -2.02
N GLY A 409 9.40 15.79 -1.55
CA GLY A 409 9.63 15.51 -0.14
C GLY A 409 8.35 15.41 0.69
N GLY A 410 7.23 15.05 0.10
CA GLY A 410 5.93 14.87 0.79
C GLY A 410 5.41 16.15 1.46
N ARG A 411 4.14 16.46 1.28
CA ARG A 411 3.53 17.70 1.79
C ARG A 411 2.55 17.49 2.92
N GLY A 412 2.30 16.23 3.24
CA GLY A 412 1.41 15.87 4.33
C GLY A 412 1.01 14.40 4.32
N ILE A 413 0.19 14.06 5.29
CA ILE A 413 -0.26 12.70 5.54
C ILE A 413 -1.77 12.64 5.38
N LEU A 414 -2.21 11.79 4.45
CA LEU A 414 -3.61 11.41 4.27
C LEU A 414 -3.92 10.24 5.19
N TYR A 415 -5.01 10.30 5.95
CA TYR A 415 -5.48 9.21 6.80
C TYR A 415 -6.99 9.29 7.01
N PHE A 416 -7.58 8.25 7.56
CA PHE A 416 -8.95 8.31 8.04
C PHE A 416 -9.03 7.95 9.52
N ASP A 417 -10.04 8.47 10.21
CA ASP A 417 -10.39 8.04 11.55
C ASP A 417 -11.62 7.12 11.52
N ARG A 418 -11.78 6.33 12.56
CA ARG A 418 -12.85 5.37 12.67
C ARG A 418 -14.04 5.97 13.43
N THR A 419 -14.85 6.79 12.76
CA THR A 419 -16.12 7.26 13.34
C THR A 419 -17.22 6.21 13.27
N SER A 420 -17.11 5.28 12.30
CA SER A 420 -17.96 4.09 12.16
C SER A 420 -19.46 4.37 12.20
N ARG A 421 -19.90 5.43 11.49
CA ARG A 421 -21.32 5.72 11.36
C ARG A 421 -21.94 4.82 10.28
N PRO A 422 -22.93 3.98 10.61
CA PRO A 422 -23.56 3.09 9.63
C PRO A 422 -24.22 3.84 8.47
N VAL A 423 -24.13 3.27 7.28
CA VAL A 423 -24.80 3.73 6.05
C VAL A 423 -25.66 2.59 5.54
N PRO A 424 -26.99 2.65 5.70
CA PRO A 424 -27.89 1.62 5.19
C PRO A 424 -27.87 1.55 3.65
N GLY A 425 -28.15 0.38 3.11
CA GLY A 425 -28.33 0.18 1.68
C GLY A 425 -27.04 0.01 0.87
N THR A 426 -25.88 -0.06 1.51
CA THR A 426 -24.64 -0.44 0.81
C THR A 426 -24.55 -1.96 0.64
N ARG A 427 -23.77 -2.43 -0.34
CA ARG A 427 -23.56 -3.85 -0.58
C ARG A 427 -23.03 -4.61 0.64
N GLU A 428 -22.21 -3.95 1.44
CA GLU A 428 -21.73 -4.45 2.72
C GLU A 428 -22.58 -3.87 3.84
N ASP A 429 -23.87 -4.20 3.85
CA ASP A 429 -24.84 -3.69 4.80
C ASP A 429 -24.55 -4.14 6.25
N PRO A 430 -24.33 -3.19 7.19
CA PRO A 430 -24.20 -1.75 6.93
C PRO A 430 -22.75 -1.36 6.54
N GLY A 431 -22.59 -0.59 5.47
CA GLY A 431 -21.35 0.14 5.24
C GLY A 431 -21.11 1.18 6.33
N PHE A 432 -19.86 1.61 6.51
CA PHE A 432 -19.51 2.57 7.56
C PHE A 432 -18.87 3.82 6.97
N GLN A 433 -19.36 4.98 7.39
CA GLN A 433 -18.72 6.27 7.11
C GLN A 433 -17.72 6.63 8.20
N ASN A 434 -16.56 7.06 7.76
CA ASN A 434 -15.46 7.57 8.55
C ASN A 434 -15.08 8.97 8.09
N ARG A 435 -14.27 9.68 8.86
CA ARG A 435 -13.75 10.99 8.45
C ARG A 435 -12.37 10.83 7.83
N VAL A 436 -12.16 11.48 6.69
CA VAL A 436 -10.88 11.50 5.98
C VAL A 436 -10.21 12.85 6.22
N TYR A 437 -8.93 12.81 6.55
CA TYR A 437 -8.13 13.97 6.88
C TYR A 437 -6.84 14.05 6.10
N PHE A 438 -6.34 15.26 5.96
CA PHE A 438 -4.99 15.52 5.51
C PHE A 438 -4.26 16.40 6.52
N CYS A 439 -3.21 15.87 7.13
CA CYS A 439 -2.34 16.58 8.04
C CYS A 439 -1.18 17.17 7.25
N ARG A 440 -1.15 18.51 7.11
CA ARG A 440 -0.06 19.20 6.40
C ARG A 440 1.22 19.12 7.21
N GLU A 441 2.30 18.77 6.57
CA GLU A 441 3.62 18.92 7.15
C GLU A 441 4.14 20.34 6.89
N THR A 442 4.41 21.05 7.96
CA THR A 442 5.25 22.27 7.88
C THR A 442 6.69 21.82 7.96
N ALA A 443 7.49 22.24 6.97
CA ALA A 443 8.90 21.92 6.72
C ALA A 443 9.65 21.09 7.80
N TRP A 444 10.34 20.10 7.32
CA TRP A 444 11.27 19.23 8.08
C TRP A 444 12.50 19.97 8.59
#